data_daa5ce715af68c96a6bdb37938cf7122
#
_entry.id   daa5ce715af68c96a6bdb37938cf7122
#
_cell.length_a   1.000
_cell.length_b   1.000
_cell.length_c   1.000
_cell.angle_alpha   90.00
_cell.angle_beta   90.00
_cell.angle_gamma   90.00
#
_symmetry.space_group_name_H-M   'P 1'
#
loop_
_entity.id
_entity.type
_entity.pdbx_description
1 polymer ?
#
loop_
_entity_poly.entity_id
_entity_poly.type
_entity_poly.pdbx_seq_one_letter_code
_entity_poly.pdbx_strand_id
1 'polypeptide(L)'
;MPISQRIHRDFIQGMVKIFMLHQASLGPIYGNKLGKALRSLGYQISPGSLYPLLHTLEKSGLLHSRIRVFKGRLRRYYELSEQGHLCLSGLRQDLGELVKTVILGPLPEFCPKTLDSKPTNNKLPLNAS
;
A
#
# COMPACT_ATOMS: atom_id res chain seq x y z
N MET A 1 -1.95 8.94 20.22
CA MET A 1 -0.94 8.55 19.23
C MET A 1 -0.25 9.78 18.67
N PRO A 2 1.06 9.82 18.70
CA PRO A 2 1.78 10.96 18.15
C PRO A 2 1.48 11.12 16.66
N ILE A 3 1.56 12.36 16.19
CA ILE A 3 1.24 12.63 14.80
C ILE A 3 2.18 11.92 13.83
N SER A 4 3.43 11.75 14.21
CA SER A 4 4.37 11.02 13.34
C SER A 4 3.96 9.59 13.11
N GLN A 5 3.42 8.94 14.14
CA GLN A 5 2.95 7.57 14.00
C GLN A 5 1.69 7.50 13.16
N ARG A 6 0.83 8.51 13.27
CA ARG A 6 -0.38 8.53 12.46
C ARG A 6 -0.06 8.72 10.98
N ILE A 7 0.88 9.61 10.68
CA ILE A 7 1.29 9.84 9.30
C ILE A 7 1.87 8.55 8.73
N HIS A 8 2.71 7.87 9.50
CA HIS A 8 3.30 6.62 9.04
C HIS A 8 2.23 5.56 8.78
N ARG A 9 1.26 5.45 9.69
CA ARG A 9 0.19 4.48 9.54
C ARG A 9 -0.67 4.78 8.32
N ASP A 10 -1.01 6.06 8.10
CA ASP A 10 -1.80 6.45 6.95
C ASP A 10 -1.07 6.12 5.65
N PHE A 11 0.24 6.35 5.64
CA PHE A 11 1.07 6.03 4.50
C PHE A 11 1.05 4.54 4.20
N ILE A 12 1.24 3.70 5.23
CA ILE A 12 1.23 2.26 5.06
C ILE A 12 -0.14 1.78 4.55
N GLN A 13 -1.23 2.32 5.11
CA GLN A 13 -2.55 1.92 4.64
C GLN A 13 -2.79 2.30 3.19
N GLY A 14 -2.31 3.48 2.80
CA GLY A 14 -2.40 3.89 1.40
C GLY A 14 -1.62 2.98 0.49
N MET A 15 -0.39 2.64 0.88
CA MET A 15 0.43 1.74 0.08
C MET A 15 -0.20 0.36 -0.05
N VAL A 16 -0.78 -0.15 1.04
CA VAL A 16 -1.43 -1.45 1.00
C VAL A 16 -2.60 -1.44 0.03
N LYS A 17 -3.39 -0.37 0.03
CA LYS A 17 -4.51 -0.27 -0.90
C LYS A 17 -4.04 -0.21 -2.36
N ILE A 18 -2.98 0.55 -2.62
CA ILE A 18 -2.42 0.61 -3.97
C ILE A 18 -1.92 -0.77 -4.39
N PHE A 19 -1.27 -1.47 -3.47
CA PHE A 19 -0.77 -2.81 -3.76
C PHE A 19 -1.92 -3.78 -4.04
N MET A 20 -3.03 -3.66 -3.30
CA MET A 20 -4.20 -4.50 -3.54
C MET A 20 -4.76 -4.27 -4.94
N LEU A 21 -4.88 -3.02 -5.34
CA LEU A 21 -5.37 -2.70 -6.69
C LEU A 21 -4.41 -3.23 -7.74
N HIS A 22 -3.11 -3.10 -7.49
CA HIS A 22 -2.10 -3.61 -8.41
C HIS A 22 -2.22 -5.12 -8.57
N GLN A 23 -2.34 -5.85 -7.45
CA GLN A 23 -2.48 -7.29 -7.51
C GLN A 23 -3.76 -7.70 -8.23
N ALA A 24 -4.85 -6.98 -8.01
CA ALA A 24 -6.10 -7.27 -8.69
C ALA A 24 -6.02 -6.97 -10.19
N SER A 25 -5.10 -6.10 -10.59
CA SER A 25 -4.91 -5.84 -12.02
C SER A 25 -4.20 -7.00 -12.72
N LEU A 26 -3.50 -7.83 -11.97
CA LEU A 26 -2.81 -8.97 -12.54
C LEU A 26 -3.69 -10.22 -12.61
N GLY A 27 -4.83 -10.19 -11.95
CA GLY A 27 -5.76 -11.31 -11.95
C GLY A 27 -6.58 -11.31 -10.67
N PRO A 28 -7.57 -12.20 -10.56
CA PRO A 28 -8.40 -12.24 -9.35
C PRO A 28 -7.57 -12.51 -8.11
N ILE A 29 -7.90 -11.83 -7.02
CA ILE A 29 -7.19 -12.01 -5.77
C ILE A 29 -8.17 -12.50 -4.70
N TYR A 30 -7.63 -13.18 -3.70
CA TYR A 30 -8.39 -13.59 -2.53
C TYR A 30 -7.49 -13.41 -1.30
N GLY A 31 -8.12 -13.43 -0.13
CA GLY A 31 -7.44 -13.01 1.09
C GLY A 31 -6.11 -13.69 1.36
N ASN A 32 -6.06 -15.02 1.29
CA ASN A 32 -4.82 -15.74 1.57
C ASN A 32 -3.70 -15.38 0.62
N LYS A 33 -4.01 -15.30 -0.67
CA LYS A 33 -3.02 -14.96 -1.68
C LYS A 33 -2.49 -13.55 -1.43
N LEU A 34 -3.40 -12.64 -1.15
CA LEU A 34 -3.03 -11.25 -0.91
C LEU A 34 -2.20 -11.11 0.36
N GLY A 35 -2.58 -11.83 1.41
CA GLY A 35 -1.83 -11.81 2.65
C GLY A 35 -0.40 -12.29 2.47
N LYS A 36 -0.21 -13.35 1.68
CA LYS A 36 1.13 -13.86 1.39
C LYS A 36 1.95 -12.83 0.61
N ALA A 37 1.33 -12.19 -0.37
CA ALA A 37 2.02 -11.20 -1.17
C ALA A 37 2.45 -10.01 -0.32
N LEU A 38 1.60 -9.57 0.60
CA LEU A 38 1.93 -8.47 1.49
C LEU A 38 3.06 -8.85 2.45
N ARG A 39 3.05 -10.09 2.95
CA ARG A 39 4.13 -10.53 3.82
C ARG A 39 5.46 -10.57 3.09
N SER A 40 5.45 -10.92 1.83
CA SER A 40 6.70 -10.93 1.07
C SER A 40 7.27 -9.53 0.87
N LEU A 41 6.44 -8.50 1.01
CA LEU A 41 6.91 -7.12 0.99
C LEU A 41 7.28 -6.63 2.39
N GLY A 42 7.12 -7.47 3.40
CA GLY A 42 7.44 -7.06 4.76
C GLY A 42 6.26 -6.55 5.57
N TYR A 43 5.04 -6.58 5.00
CA TYR A 43 3.87 -6.11 5.73
C TYR A 43 3.14 -7.27 6.35
N GLN A 44 2.95 -7.21 7.67
CA GLN A 44 2.20 -8.22 8.36
C GLN A 44 0.83 -7.66 8.66
N ILE A 45 -0.16 -8.10 7.91
CA ILE A 45 -1.51 -7.62 8.07
C ILE A 45 -2.39 -8.80 8.42
N SER A 46 -3.11 -8.67 9.52
CA SER A 46 -4.03 -9.71 9.96
C SER A 46 -5.27 -9.73 9.07
N PRO A 47 -5.97 -10.87 9.01
CA PRO A 47 -7.24 -10.90 8.29
C PRO A 47 -8.23 -9.87 8.79
N GLY A 48 -8.19 -9.56 10.09
CA GLY A 48 -9.07 -8.54 10.65
C GLY A 48 -8.81 -7.15 10.10
N SER A 49 -7.61 -6.88 9.60
CA SER A 49 -7.30 -5.61 8.97
C SER A 49 -7.41 -5.68 7.46
N LEU A 50 -7.13 -6.86 6.89
CA LEU A 50 -7.10 -7.03 5.45
C LEU A 50 -8.50 -6.95 4.83
N TYR A 51 -9.45 -7.69 5.38
CA TYR A 51 -10.77 -7.75 4.79
C TYR A 51 -11.52 -6.42 4.82
N PRO A 52 -11.44 -5.62 5.90
CA PRO A 52 -12.05 -4.29 5.85
C PRO A 52 -11.50 -3.40 4.74
N LEU A 53 -10.22 -3.53 4.41
CA LEU A 53 -9.65 -2.75 3.31
C LEU A 53 -10.20 -3.21 1.97
N LEU A 54 -10.33 -4.52 1.77
CA LEU A 54 -10.95 -5.05 0.56
C LEU A 54 -12.39 -4.59 0.44
N HIS A 55 -13.12 -4.61 1.54
CA HIS A 55 -14.50 -4.13 1.55
C HIS A 55 -14.59 -2.65 1.20
N THR A 56 -13.67 -1.85 1.71
CA THR A 56 -13.65 -0.43 1.41
C THR A 56 -13.43 -0.20 -0.09
N LEU A 57 -12.52 -0.94 -0.68
CA LEU A 57 -12.24 -0.80 -2.11
C LEU A 57 -13.44 -1.27 -2.95
N GLU A 58 -14.11 -2.32 -2.51
CA GLU A 58 -15.29 -2.79 -3.21
C GLU A 58 -16.43 -1.79 -3.09
N LYS A 59 -16.64 -1.24 -1.89
CA LYS A 59 -17.68 -0.27 -1.69
C LYS A 59 -17.44 0.99 -2.49
N SER A 60 -16.19 1.34 -2.72
CA SER A 60 -15.84 2.50 -3.52
C SER A 60 -15.96 2.24 -5.02
N GLY A 61 -16.32 1.04 -5.42
CA GLY A 61 -16.48 0.71 -6.83
C GLY A 61 -15.18 0.37 -7.54
N LEU A 62 -14.07 0.22 -6.82
CA LEU A 62 -12.78 -0.07 -7.45
C LEU A 62 -12.53 -1.55 -7.62
N LEU A 63 -13.16 -2.38 -6.78
CA LEU A 63 -13.11 -3.83 -6.89
C LEU A 63 -14.53 -4.35 -6.95
N HIS A 64 -14.70 -5.50 -7.59
CA HIS A 64 -15.95 -6.26 -7.45
C HIS A 64 -15.58 -7.69 -7.11
N SER A 65 -16.47 -8.38 -6.40
CA SER A 65 -16.16 -9.70 -5.89
C SER A 65 -17.14 -10.72 -6.42
N ARG A 66 -16.68 -11.96 -6.46
CA ARG A 66 -17.49 -13.12 -6.80
C ARG A 66 -17.12 -14.25 -5.88
N ILE A 67 -18.09 -15.10 -5.58
CA ILE A 67 -17.84 -16.27 -4.77
C ILE A 67 -17.77 -17.46 -5.69
N ARG A 68 -16.74 -18.28 -5.52
CA ARG A 68 -16.57 -19.50 -6.27
C ARG A 68 -16.20 -20.63 -5.35
N VAL A 69 -16.53 -21.85 -5.75
CA VAL A 69 -16.16 -23.02 -4.99
C VAL A 69 -14.76 -23.46 -5.43
N PHE A 70 -13.88 -23.65 -4.45
CA PHE A 70 -12.55 -24.15 -4.72
C PHE A 70 -12.25 -25.24 -3.72
N LYS A 71 -12.06 -26.45 -4.19
CA LYS A 71 -11.80 -27.63 -3.35
C LYS A 71 -12.84 -27.78 -2.26
N GLY A 72 -14.09 -27.68 -2.62
CA GLY A 72 -15.19 -27.85 -1.68
C GLY A 72 -15.47 -26.70 -0.75
N ARG A 73 -14.75 -25.58 -0.87
CA ARG A 73 -14.96 -24.43 -0.03
C ARG A 73 -15.34 -23.22 -0.85
N LEU A 74 -16.15 -22.37 -0.26
CA LEU A 74 -16.49 -21.12 -0.90
C LEU A 74 -15.34 -20.15 -0.72
N ARG A 75 -14.97 -19.48 -1.80
CA ARG A 75 -13.88 -18.51 -1.76
C ARG A 75 -14.33 -17.26 -2.49
N ARG A 76 -14.11 -16.10 -1.87
CA ARG A 76 -14.46 -14.84 -2.48
C ARG A 76 -13.26 -14.29 -3.22
N TYR A 77 -13.44 -14.04 -4.51
CA TYR A 77 -12.40 -13.47 -5.35
C TYR A 77 -12.74 -12.04 -5.68
N TYR A 78 -11.74 -11.18 -5.68
CA TYR A 78 -11.88 -9.77 -5.99
C TYR A 78 -11.19 -9.48 -7.31
N GLU A 79 -11.86 -8.71 -8.15
CA GLU A 79 -11.32 -8.32 -9.44
C GLU A 79 -11.37 -6.82 -9.58
N LEU A 80 -10.45 -6.27 -10.33
CA LEU A 80 -10.42 -4.83 -10.53
C LEU A 80 -11.54 -4.42 -11.47
N SER A 81 -12.31 -3.42 -11.09
CA SER A 81 -13.36 -2.90 -11.95
C SER A 81 -12.76 -1.94 -12.97
N GLU A 82 -13.57 -1.48 -13.92
CA GLU A 82 -13.10 -0.49 -14.87
C GLU A 82 -12.69 0.79 -14.16
N GLN A 83 -13.47 1.21 -13.18
CA GLN A 83 -13.11 2.37 -12.37
C GLN A 83 -11.84 2.12 -11.59
N GLY A 84 -11.64 0.88 -11.14
CA GLY A 84 -10.42 0.50 -10.45
C GLY A 84 -9.21 0.63 -11.36
N HIS A 85 -9.33 0.24 -12.62
CA HIS A 85 -8.24 0.41 -13.57
C HIS A 85 -7.88 1.88 -13.77
N LEU A 86 -8.90 2.73 -13.91
CA LEU A 86 -8.65 4.16 -14.06
C LEU A 86 -8.00 4.76 -12.81
N CYS A 87 -8.50 4.36 -11.66
CA CYS A 87 -7.95 4.83 -10.40
C CYS A 87 -6.50 4.40 -10.24
N LEU A 88 -6.20 3.14 -10.53
CA LEU A 88 -4.84 2.62 -10.40
C LEU A 88 -3.88 3.33 -11.35
N SER A 89 -4.35 3.63 -12.56
CA SER A 89 -3.54 4.37 -13.53
C SER A 89 -3.15 5.73 -12.98
N GLY A 90 -4.10 6.45 -12.41
CA GLY A 90 -3.84 7.74 -11.79
C GLY A 90 -2.90 7.64 -10.60
N LEU A 91 -3.10 6.61 -9.76
CA LEU A 91 -2.25 6.40 -8.62
C LEU A 91 -0.82 6.06 -9.03
N ARG A 92 -0.65 5.30 -10.10
CA ARG A 92 0.68 4.98 -10.61
C ARG A 92 1.40 6.23 -11.07
N GLN A 93 0.67 7.12 -11.72
CA GLN A 93 1.26 8.37 -12.17
C GLN A 93 1.68 9.23 -10.98
N ASP A 94 0.79 9.37 -10.00
CA ASP A 94 1.09 10.16 -8.81
C ASP A 94 2.26 9.55 -8.04
N LEU A 95 2.28 8.24 -7.90
CA LEU A 95 3.35 7.56 -7.19
C LEU A 95 4.68 7.75 -7.92
N GLY A 96 4.66 7.69 -9.25
CA GLY A 96 5.87 7.91 -10.04
C GLY A 96 6.42 9.30 -9.84
N GLU A 97 5.55 10.32 -9.81
CA GLU A 97 5.99 11.69 -9.55
C GLU A 97 6.54 11.85 -8.15
N LEU A 98 5.90 11.20 -7.19
CA LEU A 98 6.37 11.27 -5.81
C LEU A 98 7.75 10.63 -5.67
N VAL A 99 7.97 9.49 -6.29
CA VAL A 99 9.26 8.82 -6.25
C VAL A 99 10.33 9.69 -6.89
N LYS A 100 10.03 10.30 -8.04
CA LYS A 100 10.99 11.17 -8.68
C LYS A 100 11.37 12.35 -7.80
N THR A 101 10.39 12.90 -7.12
CA THR A 101 10.62 14.11 -6.32
C THR A 101 11.24 13.80 -4.97
N VAL A 102 10.71 12.81 -4.28
CA VAL A 102 11.08 12.58 -2.89
C VAL A 102 12.30 11.67 -2.76
N ILE A 103 12.41 10.68 -3.64
CA ILE A 103 13.48 9.70 -3.53
C ILE A 103 14.61 9.93 -4.50
N LEU A 104 14.28 10.16 -5.77
CA LEU A 104 15.30 10.27 -6.82
C LEU A 104 15.72 11.71 -7.08
N GLY A 105 14.97 12.67 -6.59
CA GLY A 105 15.30 14.08 -6.80
C GLY A 105 16.41 14.54 -5.89
N PRO A 106 16.87 15.76 -6.08
CA PRO A 106 17.94 16.29 -5.23
C PRO A 106 17.44 16.44 -3.80
N LEU A 107 18.27 16.02 -2.86
CA LEU A 107 17.93 16.13 -1.46
C LEU A 107 18.49 17.43 -0.89
N PRO A 108 17.73 18.08 -0.02
CA PRO A 108 18.24 19.28 0.60
C PRO A 108 19.35 18.93 1.57
N GLU A 109 20.24 19.86 1.75
CA GLU A 109 21.28 19.67 2.73
C GLU A 109 20.67 19.88 4.07
N PHE A 110 20.77 18.92 4.94
CA PHE A 110 20.22 19.02 6.26
C PHE A 110 21.27 18.66 7.25
N CYS A 111 21.54 19.56 8.16
CA CYS A 111 22.54 19.35 9.16
C CYS A 111 21.91 19.59 10.50
N PRO A 112 21.47 18.54 11.17
CA PRO A 112 20.80 18.71 12.46
C PRO A 112 21.81 19.15 13.50
N LYS A 113 21.55 20.29 14.08
CA LYS A 113 22.47 20.74 15.02
C LYS A 113 22.48 20.01 16.25
N THR A 114 21.41 19.50 16.64
CA THR A 114 21.40 18.84 17.90
C THR A 114 21.85 17.50 17.82
N LEU A 115 22.06 16.94 16.77
CA LEU A 115 22.29 15.66 16.77
C LEU A 115 23.49 15.22 16.83
N ASP A 116 24.21 15.57 17.21
CA ASP A 116 25.42 15.05 17.28
C ASP A 116 25.50 13.71 17.38
N SER A 117 24.92 13.12 17.78
CA SER A 117 25.21 11.85 18.03
C SER A 117 24.71 10.96 17.14
N LYS A 118 24.19 10.82 16.67
CA LYS A 118 23.69 9.81 16.16
C LYS A 118 23.65 9.68 14.92
N PRO A 119 24.08 9.34 14.41
CA PRO A 119 24.12 9.22 13.09
C PRO A 119 23.09 8.38 12.55
N THR A 120 22.93 8.13 12.61
CA THR A 120 22.18 7.46 12.12
C THR A 120 21.46 7.29 11.52
N ASN A 121 21.54 7.31 11.27
CA ASN A 121 20.87 7.12 10.59
C ASN A 121 20.48 7.23 9.81
N ASN A 122 20.65 7.36 9.44
CA ASN A 122 20.23 7.63 8.70
C ASN A 122 19.66 7.43 7.93
N LYS A 123 19.63 6.97 7.79
CA LYS A 123 19.00 6.75 7.04
C LYS A 123 18.02 7.18 6.80
N LEU A 124 17.99 7.66 6.83
CA LEU A 124 16.97 8.14 6.52
C LEU A 124 16.73 8.90 6.08
N PRO A 125 16.93 9.06 5.93
CA PRO A 125 16.54 9.80 5.49
C PRO A 125 16.21 10.40 5.08
N LEU A 126 16.30 10.37 4.70
CA LEU A 126 15.92 10.98 4.29
C LEU A 126 15.29 11.69 4.31
N ASN A 127 15.27 11.76 4.44
CA ASN A 127 14.58 12.41 4.45
C ASN A 127 14.18 13.22 4.61
N ALA A 128 14.34 13.05 4.60
CA ALA A 128 13.99 13.80 4.89
C ALA A 128 13.31 14.57 4.87
N SER A 129 13.05 14.89 4.82
CA SER A 129 12.45 15.77 4.89
C SER A 129 11.73 16.32 4.78
#